data_d644abe00ef9cb649a850a52210d1259
#
_entry.id   d644abe00ef9cb649a850a52210d1259
#
_cell.length_a   1.000
_cell.length_b   1.000
_cell.length_c   1.000
_cell.angle_alpha   90.00
_cell.angle_beta   90.00
_cell.angle_gamma   90.00
#
_symmetry.space_group_name_H-M   'P 1'
#
loop_
_entity.id
_entity.type
_entity.pdbx_description
1 polymer ?
#
loop_
_entity_poly.entity_id
_entity_poly.type
_entity_poly.pdbx_seq_one_letter_code
_entity_poly.pdbx_strand_id
1 'polypeptide(L)'
;MQKSYHLMLAVVILFALAMSISHLAFAQKVNLKDGPIPEKDWMVNPGEAPLNESHADNKNWIEKWYGPDGNYENNNGFAASAPKDLIDEGTNGKLTQVSLSTIEGLKLTQTVDIGWKGANGGARGWTVFEIDPADAHHMNRDGPADNMDMYAICVIDAPEDMKAVMSPAHDDHAQIWINGEKWYNNSAWTGAAQEVDFNIEVDLVKGANIVLYRCGESGGHAYMNLHFDDKTHDVADFYPDKSDDQASFFREIQGVLDVEAAGKLTTTWADIKRTN
;
A
#
# COMPACT_ATOMS: atom_id res chain seq x y z
N MET A 1 20.12 62.02 0.43
CA MET A 1 19.56 61.03 -0.53
C MET A 1 20.36 59.73 -0.62
N GLN A 2 21.67 59.71 -0.69
CA GLN A 2 22.50 58.50 -0.84
C GLN A 2 22.37 57.48 0.31
N LYS A 3 22.22 57.91 1.58
CA LYS A 3 22.04 57.01 2.73
C LYS A 3 20.72 56.25 2.73
N SER A 4 19.62 56.80 2.19
CA SER A 4 18.33 56.15 2.04
C SER A 4 18.36 55.01 1.02
N TYR A 5 19.13 55.12 -0.07
CA TYR A 5 19.25 54.08 -1.07
C TYR A 5 20.01 52.84 -0.55
N HIS A 6 21.05 53.06 0.24
CA HIS A 6 21.79 51.92 0.82
C HIS A 6 20.96 51.17 1.86
N LEU A 7 20.13 51.85 2.64
CA LEU A 7 19.22 51.21 3.58
C LEU A 7 18.14 50.41 2.86
N MET A 8 17.55 50.95 1.81
CA MET A 8 16.51 50.28 1.02
C MET A 8 17.06 49.05 0.27
N LEU A 9 18.28 49.18 -0.30
CA LEU A 9 18.97 48.06 -0.94
C LEU A 9 19.31 46.94 0.05
N ALA A 10 19.77 47.27 1.26
CA ALA A 10 20.05 46.30 2.32
C ALA A 10 18.80 45.56 2.79
N VAL A 11 17.66 46.24 2.90
CA VAL A 11 16.38 45.63 3.26
C VAL A 11 15.87 44.69 2.17
N VAL A 12 16.00 45.08 0.89
CA VAL A 12 15.60 44.22 -0.24
C VAL A 12 16.48 42.97 -0.34
N ILE A 13 17.80 43.12 -0.12
CA ILE A 13 18.73 41.97 -0.10
C ILE A 13 18.44 41.03 1.08
N LEU A 14 18.15 41.59 2.26
CA LEU A 14 17.78 40.80 3.43
C LEU A 14 16.43 40.06 3.22
N PHE A 15 15.46 40.71 2.56
CA PHE A 15 14.17 40.07 2.24
C PHE A 15 14.33 38.99 1.17
N ALA A 16 15.14 39.22 0.14
CA ALA A 16 15.45 38.22 -0.88
C ALA A 16 16.25 37.04 -0.30
N LEU A 17 17.19 37.30 0.63
CA LEU A 17 17.90 36.22 1.35
C LEU A 17 16.97 35.45 2.29
N ALA A 18 16.07 36.13 3.00
CA ALA A 18 15.09 35.47 3.85
C ALA A 18 14.09 34.62 3.04
N MET A 19 13.67 35.09 1.87
CA MET A 19 12.82 34.30 0.97
C MET A 19 13.58 33.12 0.34
N SER A 20 14.84 33.28 -0.01
CA SER A 20 15.66 32.17 -0.52
C SER A 20 16.02 31.16 0.58
N ILE A 21 16.18 31.60 1.82
CA ILE A 21 16.39 30.71 2.96
C ILE A 21 15.10 29.95 3.32
N SER A 22 13.91 30.57 3.17
CA SER A 22 12.65 29.89 3.37
C SER A 22 12.35 28.83 2.28
N HIS A 23 12.93 28.98 1.09
CA HIS A 23 12.86 27.96 0.03
C HIS A 23 13.97 26.91 0.13
N LEU A 24 15.05 27.18 0.87
CA LEU A 24 16.12 26.21 1.17
C LEU A 24 15.88 25.45 2.49
N ALA A 25 14.90 25.88 3.28
CA ALA A 25 14.69 25.31 4.60
C ALA A 25 13.75 24.09 4.61
N PHE A 26 13.13 23.77 3.49
CA PHE A 26 12.20 22.62 3.44
C PHE A 26 12.29 21.80 2.15
N ALA A 27 13.51 21.48 1.72
CA ALA A 27 13.68 20.12 1.25
C ALA A 27 13.79 19.28 2.53
N GLN A 28 12.74 19.25 3.33
CA GLN A 28 12.66 18.30 4.42
C GLN A 28 12.65 16.94 3.74
N LYS A 29 13.74 16.23 3.97
CA LYS A 29 13.91 14.85 3.59
C LYS A 29 12.55 14.19 3.71
N VAL A 30 12.01 13.74 2.58
CA VAL A 30 10.78 12.96 2.54
C VAL A 30 10.75 12.09 3.79
N ASN A 31 9.67 12.07 4.54
CA ASN A 31 9.56 11.26 5.74
C ASN A 31 9.54 9.80 5.36
N LEU A 32 10.70 9.31 4.98
CA LEU A 32 10.93 7.88 4.89
C LEU A 32 10.96 7.36 6.31
N LYS A 33 10.04 6.48 6.63
CA LYS A 33 10.09 5.74 7.87
C LYS A 33 10.67 4.38 7.60
N ASP A 34 11.67 4.05 8.39
CA ASP A 34 12.23 2.71 8.42
C ASP A 34 11.33 1.83 9.27
N GLY A 35 10.85 0.75 8.68
CA GLY A 35 10.11 -0.29 9.37
C GLY A 35 8.62 0.00 9.59
N PRO A 36 7.90 -0.92 10.23
CA PRO A 36 6.48 -0.82 10.49
C PRO A 36 6.10 0.46 11.22
N ILE A 37 5.03 1.12 10.78
CA ILE A 37 4.53 2.34 11.41
C ILE A 37 3.50 1.95 12.46
N PRO A 38 3.79 2.14 13.76
CA PRO A 38 2.79 1.92 14.80
C PRO A 38 1.60 2.85 14.60
N GLU A 39 0.40 2.31 14.68
CA GLU A 39 -0.83 3.05 14.44
C GLU A 39 -0.94 4.33 15.29
N LYS A 40 -0.55 4.23 16.57
CA LYS A 40 -0.58 5.36 17.51
C LYS A 40 0.44 6.47 17.22
N ASP A 41 1.50 6.15 16.51
CA ASP A 41 2.61 7.07 16.23
C ASP A 41 2.56 7.58 14.79
N TRP A 42 1.48 7.26 14.08
CA TRP A 42 1.35 7.60 12.70
C TRP A 42 1.19 9.12 12.53
N MET A 43 2.09 9.72 11.77
CA MET A 43 2.07 11.15 11.50
C MET A 43 1.87 11.41 10.03
N VAL A 44 0.88 12.22 9.73
CA VAL A 44 0.63 12.74 8.39
C VAL A 44 1.63 13.86 8.09
N ASN A 45 2.28 13.81 6.95
CA ASN A 45 3.05 14.92 6.40
C ASN A 45 2.45 15.31 5.04
N PRO A 46 1.36 16.04 5.07
CA PRO A 46 0.69 16.43 3.84
C PRO A 46 1.60 17.32 2.99
N GLY A 47 1.54 17.14 1.68
CA GLY A 47 2.27 17.93 0.72
C GLY A 47 3.74 17.57 0.53
N GLU A 48 4.22 16.48 1.11
CA GLU A 48 5.53 15.96 0.76
C GLU A 48 5.46 15.19 -0.55
N ALA A 49 6.08 15.75 -1.56
CA ALA A 49 6.25 15.04 -2.81
C ALA A 49 7.13 13.80 -2.58
N PRO A 50 6.91 12.72 -3.31
CA PRO A 50 7.81 11.60 -3.33
C PRO A 50 9.21 12.00 -3.74
N LEU A 51 10.16 11.16 -3.36
CA LEU A 51 11.57 11.42 -3.49
C LEU A 51 12.01 11.88 -4.82
N ASN A 52 11.39 11.44 -5.84
CA ASN A 52 11.92 11.57 -7.17
C ASN A 52 11.04 12.30 -8.11
N GLU A 53 9.71 12.44 -7.85
CA GLU A 53 8.91 13.05 -8.85
C GLU A 53 7.48 13.28 -8.51
N SER A 54 6.77 14.03 -9.30
CA SER A 54 5.33 14.14 -9.29
C SER A 54 4.67 12.78 -9.52
N HIS A 55 3.83 12.37 -8.63
CA HIS A 55 3.05 11.14 -8.77
C HIS A 55 1.81 11.35 -9.61
N ALA A 56 1.45 12.58 -9.90
CA ALA A 56 0.31 12.89 -10.74
C ALA A 56 0.46 12.40 -12.18
N ASP A 57 1.69 12.28 -12.66
CA ASP A 57 1.96 11.81 -14.01
C ASP A 57 2.24 10.33 -14.13
N ASN A 58 1.72 9.48 -13.17
CA ASN A 58 2.28 8.40 -12.87
C ASN A 58 2.40 7.14 -13.58
N LYS A 59 3.31 6.74 -13.59
CA LYS A 59 3.96 5.63 -14.15
C LYS A 59 4.13 4.66 -13.04
N ASN A 60 3.98 3.45 -13.19
CA ASN A 60 4.24 2.43 -12.17
C ASN A 60 3.20 2.33 -11.04
N TRP A 61 2.00 2.92 -11.18
CA TRP A 61 0.89 2.55 -10.32
C TRP A 61 0.53 1.08 -10.54
N ILE A 62 0.30 0.35 -9.46
CA ILE A 62 -0.16 -1.03 -9.54
C ILE A 62 -1.62 -1.02 -10.00
N GLU A 63 -1.86 -1.46 -11.22
CA GLU A 63 -3.19 -1.47 -11.83
C GLU A 63 -3.91 -2.80 -11.61
N LYS A 64 -3.16 -3.89 -11.51
CA LYS A 64 -3.73 -5.24 -11.39
C LYS A 64 -3.51 -5.81 -10.00
N TRP A 65 -4.59 -6.33 -9.41
CA TRP A 65 -4.62 -6.79 -8.04
C TRP A 65 -5.32 -8.14 -7.90
N TYR A 66 -4.95 -8.89 -6.86
CA TYR A 66 -5.68 -10.06 -6.41
C TYR A 66 -6.43 -9.73 -5.12
N GLY A 67 -7.69 -10.10 -5.01
CA GLY A 67 -8.48 -9.80 -3.81
C GLY A 67 -9.85 -10.45 -3.81
N PRO A 68 -10.67 -10.15 -2.79
CA PRO A 68 -12.05 -10.60 -2.77
C PRO A 68 -12.85 -10.09 -3.97
N ASP A 69 -13.79 -10.90 -4.43
CA ASP A 69 -14.69 -10.50 -5.51
C ASP A 69 -15.73 -9.48 -5.01
N GLY A 70 -15.46 -8.19 -5.33
CA GLY A 70 -16.27 -7.06 -4.88
C GLY A 70 -15.82 -6.44 -3.55
N ASN A 71 -16.62 -5.49 -3.07
CA ASN A 71 -16.36 -4.73 -1.86
C ASN A 71 -17.06 -5.33 -0.64
N TYR A 72 -16.50 -5.07 0.53
CA TYR A 72 -17.09 -5.41 1.82
C TYR A 72 -17.90 -4.22 2.34
N GLU A 73 -19.20 -4.44 2.63
CA GLU A 73 -20.03 -3.41 3.25
C GLU A 73 -19.67 -3.22 4.73
N ASN A 74 -19.28 -2.02 5.12
CA ASN A 74 -18.90 -1.71 6.50
C ASN A 74 -20.01 -1.08 7.33
N ASN A 75 -21.12 -0.70 6.72
CA ASN A 75 -22.38 -0.20 7.30
C ASN A 75 -22.33 1.09 8.12
N ASN A 76 -21.15 1.63 8.44
CA ASN A 76 -21.03 2.86 9.24
C ASN A 76 -19.79 3.68 8.86
N GLY A 77 -19.27 3.47 7.65
CA GLY A 77 -18.06 4.11 7.17
C GLY A 77 -16.77 3.57 7.81
N PHE A 78 -15.65 4.06 7.31
CA PHE A 78 -14.34 3.56 7.69
C PHE A 78 -14.02 3.72 9.19
N ALA A 79 -14.54 4.75 9.85
CA ALA A 79 -14.29 4.95 11.28
C ALA A 79 -14.80 3.78 12.14
N ALA A 80 -15.86 3.11 11.70
CA ALA A 80 -16.40 1.94 12.36
C ALA A 80 -15.70 0.63 11.95
N SER A 81 -15.18 0.56 10.73
CA SER A 81 -14.54 -0.64 10.19
C SER A 81 -13.03 -0.70 10.47
N ALA A 82 -12.33 0.43 10.47
CA ALA A 82 -10.88 0.50 10.64
C ALA A 82 -10.31 -0.28 11.84
N PRO A 83 -10.94 -0.26 13.04
CA PRO A 83 -10.45 -1.01 14.19
C PRO A 83 -10.74 -2.52 14.11
N LYS A 84 -11.47 -2.99 13.10
CA LYS A 84 -11.89 -4.39 12.94
C LYS A 84 -11.02 -5.11 11.94
N ASP A 85 -10.81 -6.38 12.14
CA ASP A 85 -10.30 -7.29 11.12
C ASP A 85 -11.49 -7.91 10.36
N LEU A 86 -11.84 -7.29 9.22
CA LEU A 86 -12.97 -7.76 8.41
C LEU A 86 -12.65 -9.07 7.68
N ILE A 87 -11.38 -9.41 7.50
CA ILE A 87 -10.97 -10.70 6.96
C ILE A 87 -11.23 -11.82 7.99
N ASP A 88 -10.88 -11.57 9.24
CA ASP A 88 -11.19 -12.51 10.34
C ASP A 88 -12.70 -12.73 10.46
N GLU A 89 -13.48 -11.66 10.49
CA GLU A 89 -14.94 -11.73 10.53
C GLU A 89 -15.53 -12.46 9.31
N GLY A 90 -15.03 -12.13 8.10
CA GLY A 90 -15.55 -12.68 6.84
C GLY A 90 -15.16 -14.13 6.59
N THR A 91 -14.07 -14.60 7.18
CA THR A 91 -13.58 -15.97 7.03
C THR A 91 -13.87 -16.87 8.25
N ASN A 92 -14.56 -16.33 9.27
CA ASN A 92 -14.83 -17.00 10.54
C ASN A 92 -13.54 -17.49 11.22
N GLY A 93 -12.55 -16.64 11.33
CA GLY A 93 -11.29 -16.90 12.00
C GLY A 93 -10.28 -17.73 11.23
N LYS A 94 -10.55 -18.06 9.96
CA LYS A 94 -9.62 -18.87 9.15
C LYS A 94 -8.46 -18.06 8.58
N LEU A 95 -8.69 -16.77 8.33
CA LEU A 95 -7.71 -15.78 7.89
C LEU A 95 -7.87 -14.52 8.71
N THR A 96 -6.80 -13.77 8.86
CA THR A 96 -6.77 -12.40 9.42
C THR A 96 -6.08 -11.49 8.41
N GLN A 97 -6.18 -10.16 8.56
CA GLN A 97 -5.41 -9.22 7.74
C GLN A 97 -3.91 -9.49 7.84
N VAL A 98 -3.42 -9.81 9.04
CA VAL A 98 -2.00 -10.16 9.25
C VAL A 98 -1.64 -11.45 8.52
N SER A 99 -2.41 -12.53 8.70
CA SER A 99 -2.09 -13.80 8.02
C SER A 99 -2.24 -13.71 6.51
N LEU A 100 -3.23 -12.97 6.01
CA LEU A 100 -3.47 -12.79 4.58
C LEU A 100 -2.31 -12.08 3.86
N SER A 101 -1.57 -11.24 4.58
CA SER A 101 -0.36 -10.60 4.07
C SER A 101 0.90 -11.47 4.19
N THR A 102 0.73 -12.78 4.32
CA THR A 102 1.82 -13.78 4.29
C THR A 102 1.59 -14.80 3.18
N ILE A 103 2.65 -15.51 2.79
CA ILE A 103 2.58 -16.57 1.78
C ILE A 103 1.58 -17.66 2.19
N GLU A 104 1.60 -18.08 3.44
CA GLU A 104 0.72 -19.10 3.97
C GLU A 104 -0.75 -18.68 3.90
N GLY A 105 -1.04 -17.44 4.32
CA GLY A 105 -2.40 -16.90 4.25
C GLY A 105 -2.88 -16.66 2.82
N LEU A 106 -2.00 -16.16 1.94
CA LEU A 106 -2.31 -16.03 0.52
C LEU A 106 -2.70 -17.39 -0.08
N LYS A 107 -1.95 -18.45 0.19
CA LYS A 107 -2.26 -19.82 -0.30
C LYS A 107 -3.62 -20.32 0.19
N LEU A 108 -4.05 -19.95 1.40
CA LEU A 108 -5.34 -20.36 1.95
C LEU A 108 -6.54 -19.77 1.19
N THR A 109 -6.38 -18.65 0.49
CA THR A 109 -7.47 -18.06 -0.31
C THR A 109 -7.96 -18.99 -1.43
N GLN A 110 -7.17 -20.00 -1.82
CA GLN A 110 -7.61 -21.00 -2.80
C GLN A 110 -8.71 -21.92 -2.27
N THR A 111 -8.91 -21.98 -0.96
CA THR A 111 -9.84 -22.89 -0.29
C THR A 111 -10.74 -22.23 0.74
N VAL A 112 -10.48 -20.98 1.06
CA VAL A 112 -11.23 -20.19 2.03
C VAL A 112 -11.90 -19.03 1.33
N ASP A 113 -13.22 -19.09 1.18
CA ASP A 113 -14.02 -17.97 0.71
C ASP A 113 -14.22 -16.96 1.83
N ILE A 114 -14.47 -15.71 1.47
CA ILE A 114 -14.82 -14.64 2.38
C ILE A 114 -16.33 -14.40 2.39
N GLY A 115 -16.91 -14.30 3.58
CA GLY A 115 -18.34 -14.02 3.76
C GLY A 115 -18.60 -12.53 3.87
N TRP A 116 -19.32 -11.97 2.89
CA TRP A 116 -19.80 -10.61 2.98
C TRP A 116 -21.01 -10.49 3.91
N LYS A 117 -21.08 -9.37 4.65
CA LYS A 117 -22.25 -8.96 5.42
C LYS A 117 -23.02 -7.86 4.67
N GLY A 118 -24.27 -7.59 5.09
CA GLY A 118 -25.09 -6.54 4.52
C GLY A 118 -25.91 -6.97 3.31
N ALA A 119 -26.41 -5.99 2.55
CA ALA A 119 -27.34 -6.19 1.45
C ALA A 119 -26.80 -7.06 0.31
N ASN A 120 -25.49 -7.01 0.09
CA ASN A 120 -24.78 -7.82 -0.91
C ASN A 120 -24.05 -9.02 -0.26
N GLY A 121 -24.56 -9.50 0.86
CA GLY A 121 -23.99 -10.57 1.64
C GLY A 121 -23.87 -11.90 0.90
N GLY A 122 -23.16 -12.83 1.51
CA GLY A 122 -22.91 -14.18 1.00
C GLY A 122 -21.43 -14.53 0.94
N ALA A 123 -21.13 -15.77 0.60
CA ALA A 123 -19.76 -16.20 0.34
C ALA A 123 -19.32 -15.71 -1.04
N ARG A 124 -18.10 -15.20 -1.11
CA ARG A 124 -17.45 -14.76 -2.34
C ARG A 124 -16.06 -15.37 -2.44
N GLY A 125 -15.66 -15.65 -3.67
CA GLY A 125 -14.31 -16.11 -3.96
C GLY A 125 -13.32 -14.96 -3.99
N TRP A 126 -12.13 -15.31 -4.42
CA TRP A 126 -11.03 -14.40 -4.67
C TRP A 126 -10.74 -14.39 -6.16
N THR A 127 -10.43 -13.21 -6.68
CA THR A 127 -10.20 -13.04 -8.12
C THR A 127 -9.13 -12.01 -8.40
N VAL A 128 -8.65 -11.96 -9.63
CA VAL A 128 -7.86 -10.85 -10.14
C VAL A 128 -8.79 -9.78 -10.66
N PHE A 129 -8.43 -8.52 -10.45
CA PHE A 129 -9.15 -7.37 -10.97
C PHE A 129 -8.19 -6.25 -11.34
N GLU A 130 -8.65 -5.38 -12.22
CA GLU A 130 -7.92 -4.19 -12.64
C GLU A 130 -8.61 -2.94 -12.12
N ILE A 131 -7.82 -1.91 -11.85
CA ILE A 131 -8.25 -0.57 -11.51
C ILE A 131 -7.64 0.42 -12.50
N ASP A 132 -8.34 1.51 -12.77
CA ASP A 132 -7.75 2.68 -13.44
C ASP A 132 -7.25 3.64 -12.34
N PRO A 133 -5.94 3.84 -12.18
CA PRO A 133 -5.42 4.74 -11.15
C PRO A 133 -5.89 6.19 -11.27
N ALA A 134 -6.35 6.62 -12.45
CA ALA A 134 -6.88 7.96 -12.66
C ALA A 134 -8.35 8.09 -12.26
N ASP A 135 -9.09 6.98 -12.10
CA ASP A 135 -10.49 7.00 -11.70
C ASP A 135 -10.61 7.17 -10.18
N ALA A 136 -11.19 8.29 -9.77
CA ALA A 136 -11.47 8.59 -8.37
C ALA A 136 -12.56 7.72 -7.72
N HIS A 137 -13.14 6.78 -8.47
CA HIS A 137 -14.19 5.87 -8.01
C HIS A 137 -13.90 4.40 -8.32
N HIS A 138 -12.66 4.03 -8.59
CA HIS A 138 -12.31 2.66 -8.98
C HIS A 138 -12.55 1.60 -7.89
N MET A 139 -12.76 2.01 -6.64
CA MET A 139 -13.22 1.11 -5.58
C MET A 139 -14.70 0.74 -5.72
N ASN A 140 -15.50 1.47 -6.52
CA ASN A 140 -16.91 1.17 -6.76
C ASN A 140 -17.05 -0.05 -7.69
N ARG A 141 -16.67 -1.21 -7.16
CA ARG A 141 -16.80 -2.51 -7.82
C ARG A 141 -18.19 -3.10 -7.53
N ASP A 142 -18.35 -4.39 -7.63
CA ASP A 142 -19.59 -5.05 -7.20
C ASP A 142 -19.81 -4.85 -5.70
N GLY A 143 -20.95 -4.27 -5.33
CA GLY A 143 -21.31 -3.99 -3.95
C GLY A 143 -21.72 -2.54 -3.74
N PRO A 144 -21.71 -2.07 -2.47
CA PRO A 144 -22.04 -0.68 -2.15
C PRO A 144 -20.99 0.28 -2.71
N ALA A 145 -21.44 1.48 -3.07
CA ALA A 145 -20.56 2.57 -3.48
C ALA A 145 -20.06 3.39 -2.30
N ASP A 146 -20.83 3.41 -1.20
CA ASP A 146 -20.50 4.10 0.05
C ASP A 146 -20.46 3.10 1.21
N ASN A 147 -19.78 3.46 2.29
CA ASN A 147 -19.65 2.65 3.51
C ASN A 147 -19.13 1.23 3.20
N MET A 148 -18.04 1.17 2.53
CA MET A 148 -17.40 -0.07 2.10
C MET A 148 -15.92 -0.14 2.46
N ASP A 149 -15.40 -1.34 2.44
CA ASP A 149 -13.95 -1.61 2.47
C ASP A 149 -13.58 -2.46 1.24
N MET A 150 -12.46 -2.16 0.62
CA MET A 150 -11.85 -2.97 -0.41
C MET A 150 -10.50 -3.52 0.06
N TYR A 151 -10.21 -4.74 -0.34
CA TYR A 151 -8.93 -5.40 -0.09
C TYR A 151 -8.27 -5.80 -1.40
N ALA A 152 -6.99 -5.55 -1.49
CA ALA A 152 -6.19 -5.89 -2.65
C ALA A 152 -4.82 -6.44 -2.24
N ILE A 153 -4.36 -7.43 -2.95
CA ILE A 153 -3.08 -8.10 -2.72
C ILE A 153 -2.22 -7.96 -3.98
N CYS A 154 -0.98 -7.57 -3.77
CA CYS A 154 0.08 -7.63 -4.76
C CYS A 154 1.20 -8.53 -4.20
N VAL A 155 1.81 -9.35 -5.05
CA VAL A 155 3.03 -10.09 -4.73
C VAL A 155 4.19 -9.44 -5.44
N ILE A 156 5.23 -9.09 -4.68
CA ILE A 156 6.45 -8.50 -5.22
C ILE A 156 7.57 -9.53 -5.11
N ASP A 157 8.12 -9.95 -6.25
CA ASP A 157 9.31 -10.82 -6.28
C ASP A 157 10.57 -9.96 -6.35
N ALA A 158 11.22 -9.81 -5.22
CA ALA A 158 12.44 -9.03 -5.11
C ALA A 158 13.68 -9.91 -5.39
N PRO A 159 14.65 -9.45 -6.20
CA PRO A 159 15.83 -10.25 -6.56
C PRO A 159 16.79 -10.48 -5.38
N GLU A 160 16.72 -9.62 -4.36
CA GLU A 160 17.53 -9.63 -3.15
C GLU A 160 16.82 -8.91 -2.01
N ASP A 161 17.34 -9.02 -0.79
CA ASP A 161 16.87 -8.17 0.31
C ASP A 161 17.16 -6.71 -0.03
N MET A 162 16.12 -5.87 -0.02
CA MET A 162 16.27 -4.48 -0.44
C MET A 162 15.30 -3.54 0.28
N LYS A 163 15.67 -2.26 0.30
CA LYS A 163 14.76 -1.20 0.68
C LYS A 163 14.05 -0.66 -0.54
N ALA A 164 12.75 -0.48 -0.41
CA ALA A 164 11.88 0.08 -1.42
C ALA A 164 11.12 1.28 -0.84
N VAL A 165 10.73 2.21 -1.68
CA VAL A 165 9.86 3.33 -1.28
C VAL A 165 8.44 3.06 -1.76
N MET A 166 7.54 2.89 -0.81
CA MET A 166 6.11 2.68 -1.02
C MET A 166 5.36 4.00 -0.92
N SER A 167 4.49 4.28 -1.88
CA SER A 167 3.78 5.56 -2.01
C SER A 167 2.28 5.33 -2.24
N PRO A 168 1.47 5.32 -1.17
CA PRO A 168 0.02 5.14 -1.30
C PRO A 168 -0.72 6.44 -1.60
N ALA A 169 -1.80 6.33 -2.39
CA ALA A 169 -2.83 7.35 -2.55
C ALA A 169 -4.20 6.74 -2.31
N HIS A 170 -5.01 7.33 -1.45
CA HIS A 170 -6.26 6.71 -1.00
C HIS A 170 -7.30 7.71 -0.55
N ASP A 171 -8.54 7.28 -0.56
CA ASP A 171 -9.73 7.93 -0.02
C ASP A 171 -10.71 6.86 0.45
N ASP A 172 -11.11 6.80 1.73
CA ASP A 172 -10.72 7.58 2.92
C ASP A 172 -9.50 6.97 3.64
N HIS A 173 -9.75 5.91 4.41
CA HIS A 173 -8.81 5.28 5.34
C HIS A 173 -8.05 4.13 4.69
N ALA A 174 -6.75 4.12 4.85
CA ALA A 174 -5.89 3.07 4.32
C ALA A 174 -5.06 2.35 5.38
N GLN A 175 -4.90 1.05 5.20
CA GLN A 175 -3.98 0.22 5.96
C GLN A 175 -3.22 -0.69 4.99
N ILE A 176 -1.89 -0.82 5.16
CA ILE A 176 -1.05 -1.66 4.31
C ILE A 176 -0.17 -2.55 5.20
N TRP A 177 -0.15 -3.83 4.87
CA TRP A 177 0.73 -4.83 5.48
C TRP A 177 1.67 -5.40 4.43
N ILE A 178 2.89 -5.70 4.83
CA ILE A 178 3.85 -6.45 4.03
C ILE A 178 4.40 -7.58 4.90
N ASN A 179 4.32 -8.81 4.43
CA ASN A 179 4.86 -10.00 5.10
C ASN A 179 4.38 -10.16 6.56
N GLY A 180 3.12 -9.83 6.84
CA GLY A 180 2.52 -9.94 8.17
C GLY A 180 2.70 -8.71 9.06
N GLU A 181 3.45 -7.71 8.66
CA GLU A 181 3.67 -6.48 9.44
C GLU A 181 2.91 -5.29 8.84
N LYS A 182 2.27 -4.48 9.70
CA LYS A 182 1.55 -3.28 9.27
C LYS A 182 2.54 -2.13 9.10
N TRP A 183 2.70 -1.66 7.88
CA TRP A 183 3.60 -0.57 7.50
C TRP A 183 2.92 0.78 7.36
N TYR A 184 1.59 0.81 7.16
CA TYR A 184 0.84 2.02 6.93
C TYR A 184 -0.52 1.97 7.60
N ASN A 185 -0.97 3.09 8.15
CA ASN A 185 -2.29 3.27 8.72
C ASN A 185 -2.64 4.76 8.72
N ASN A 186 -3.56 5.20 7.87
CA ASN A 186 -3.91 6.60 7.72
C ASN A 186 -5.40 6.79 7.47
N SER A 187 -6.02 7.72 8.20
CA SER A 187 -7.41 8.08 8.07
C SER A 187 -7.65 9.42 7.36
N ALA A 188 -6.63 10.06 6.84
CA ALA A 188 -6.74 11.24 5.99
C ALA A 188 -6.63 10.82 4.53
N TRP A 189 -7.59 11.25 3.71
CA TRP A 189 -7.53 11.00 2.27
C TRP A 189 -6.44 11.86 1.62
N THR A 190 -5.90 11.42 0.49
CA THR A 190 -5.05 12.23 -0.38
C THR A 190 -5.90 13.17 -1.23
N GLY A 191 -5.30 14.23 -1.76
CA GLY A 191 -6.04 15.27 -2.50
C GLY A 191 -6.66 14.79 -3.81
N ALA A 192 -6.06 13.77 -4.44
CA ALA A 192 -6.53 13.13 -5.66
C ALA A 192 -6.06 11.68 -5.77
N ALA A 193 -6.68 10.93 -6.67
CA ALA A 193 -6.40 9.49 -6.83
C ALA A 193 -4.94 9.17 -7.15
N GLN A 194 -4.22 10.10 -7.77
CA GLN A 194 -2.80 9.96 -8.08
C GLN A 194 -1.92 10.96 -7.32
N GLU A 195 -2.38 11.46 -6.18
CA GLU A 195 -1.61 12.34 -5.30
C GLU A 195 -1.12 11.55 -4.08
N VAL A 196 0.13 11.77 -3.71
CA VAL A 196 0.79 11.06 -2.62
C VAL A 196 1.17 12.02 -1.51
N ASP A 197 0.71 11.75 -0.31
CA ASP A 197 1.06 12.52 0.88
C ASP A 197 2.27 11.95 1.61
N PHE A 198 2.53 10.65 1.44
CA PHE A 198 3.60 9.95 2.14
C PHE A 198 4.41 9.03 1.26
N ASN A 199 5.69 9.01 1.53
CA ASN A 199 6.61 7.99 1.07
C ASN A 199 7.13 7.22 2.29
N ILE A 200 7.01 5.90 2.24
CA ILE A 200 7.41 5.02 3.33
C ILE A 200 8.51 4.09 2.81
N GLU A 201 9.68 4.16 3.43
CA GLU A 201 10.71 3.17 3.18
C GLU A 201 10.30 1.86 3.86
N VAL A 202 10.24 0.79 3.08
CA VAL A 202 9.88 -0.56 3.53
C VAL A 202 10.99 -1.54 3.20
N ASP A 203 11.05 -2.63 3.96
CA ASP A 203 11.98 -3.71 3.71
C ASP A 203 11.29 -4.79 2.87
N LEU A 204 11.87 -5.11 1.72
CA LEU A 204 11.52 -6.28 0.93
C LEU A 204 12.61 -7.34 1.13
N VAL A 205 12.16 -8.57 1.39
CA VAL A 205 13.05 -9.71 1.43
C VAL A 205 13.22 -10.31 0.05
N LYS A 206 14.31 -10.99 -0.19
CA LYS A 206 14.52 -11.73 -1.44
C LYS A 206 13.40 -12.74 -1.67
N GLY A 207 12.85 -12.77 -2.90
CA GLY A 207 11.73 -13.60 -3.28
C GLY A 207 10.38 -12.93 -3.02
N ALA A 208 9.36 -13.71 -2.70
CA ALA A 208 7.99 -13.24 -2.57
C ALA A 208 7.75 -12.36 -1.34
N ASN A 209 7.24 -11.17 -1.58
CA ASN A 209 6.72 -10.26 -0.55
C ASN A 209 5.22 -10.06 -0.80
N ILE A 210 4.41 -10.33 0.21
CA ILE A 210 2.95 -10.22 0.11
C ILE A 210 2.52 -8.88 0.66
N VAL A 211 2.04 -8.01 -0.22
CA VAL A 211 1.47 -6.71 0.12
C VAL A 211 -0.04 -6.85 0.20
N LEU A 212 -0.63 -6.59 1.34
CA LEU A 212 -2.07 -6.46 1.52
C LEU A 212 -2.41 -4.99 1.70
N TYR A 213 -3.23 -4.45 0.83
CA TYR A 213 -3.78 -3.12 0.92
C TYR A 213 -5.28 -3.19 1.24
N ARG A 214 -5.68 -2.49 2.29
CA ARG A 214 -7.07 -2.24 2.64
C ARG A 214 -7.36 -0.77 2.54
N CYS A 215 -8.47 -0.40 1.90
CA CYS A 215 -9.00 0.95 1.95
C CYS A 215 -10.48 0.90 2.37
N GLY A 216 -10.86 1.80 3.28
CA GLY A 216 -12.21 1.94 3.80
C GLY A 216 -12.78 3.30 3.42
N GLU A 217 -14.03 3.30 3.00
CA GLU A 217 -14.76 4.42 2.45
C GLU A 217 -16.02 4.72 3.27
N SER A 218 -16.39 6.01 3.39
CA SER A 218 -17.64 6.44 4.02
C SER A 218 -18.62 7.08 3.04
N GLY A 219 -18.14 7.69 1.98
CA GLY A 219 -18.94 8.33 0.93
C GLY A 219 -18.15 9.39 0.19
N GLY A 220 -18.40 9.52 -1.10
CA GLY A 220 -17.72 10.44 -1.98
C GLY A 220 -16.79 9.76 -2.98
N HIS A 221 -15.56 10.22 -3.08
CA HIS A 221 -14.55 9.53 -3.86
C HIS A 221 -14.12 8.25 -3.14
N ALA A 222 -13.77 7.23 -3.92
CA ALA A 222 -13.39 5.93 -3.38
C ALA A 222 -12.27 5.33 -4.22
N TYR A 223 -11.03 5.60 -3.85
CA TYR A 223 -9.85 5.11 -4.57
C TYR A 223 -8.78 4.57 -3.64
N MET A 224 -8.02 3.64 -4.20
CA MET A 224 -6.94 2.93 -3.51
C MET A 224 -5.81 2.67 -4.52
N ASN A 225 -4.80 3.51 -4.51
CA ASN A 225 -3.67 3.41 -5.41
C ASN A 225 -2.36 3.20 -4.65
N LEU A 226 -1.46 2.47 -5.24
CA LEU A 226 -0.13 2.22 -4.69
C LEU A 226 0.88 2.17 -5.82
N HIS A 227 2.03 2.81 -5.59
CA HIS A 227 3.20 2.54 -6.40
C HIS A 227 4.45 2.44 -5.54
N PHE A 228 5.50 1.90 -6.12
CA PHE A 228 6.84 1.89 -5.56
C PHE A 228 7.75 2.80 -6.38
N ASP A 229 8.93 3.12 -5.85
CA ASP A 229 9.91 3.92 -6.58
C ASP A 229 10.43 3.19 -7.85
N ASP A 230 10.93 3.99 -8.80
CA ASP A 230 11.41 3.48 -10.08
C ASP A 230 12.51 2.43 -9.90
N LYS A 231 13.38 2.61 -8.93
CA LYS A 231 14.46 1.65 -8.65
C LYS A 231 13.89 0.28 -8.28
N THR A 232 12.80 0.24 -7.52
CA THR A 232 12.13 -1.01 -7.17
C THR A 232 11.46 -1.63 -8.39
N HIS A 233 10.76 -0.82 -9.19
CA HIS A 233 10.13 -1.29 -10.43
C HIS A 233 11.11 -1.79 -11.48
N ASP A 234 12.32 -1.23 -11.53
CA ASP A 234 13.36 -1.64 -12.48
C ASP A 234 13.93 -3.04 -12.21
N VAL A 235 13.80 -3.54 -10.98
CA VAL A 235 14.48 -4.79 -10.57
C VAL A 235 13.56 -5.87 -9.99
N ALA A 236 12.36 -5.53 -9.55
CA ALA A 236 11.40 -6.46 -8.97
C ALA A 236 10.22 -6.71 -9.91
N ASP A 237 9.68 -7.91 -9.88
CA ASP A 237 8.45 -8.26 -10.60
C ASP A 237 7.23 -8.10 -9.70
N PHE A 238 6.14 -7.58 -10.26
CA PHE A 238 4.87 -7.34 -9.56
C PHE A 238 3.78 -8.25 -10.12
N TYR A 239 3.05 -8.92 -9.23
CA TYR A 239 1.97 -9.82 -9.59
C TYR A 239 0.67 -9.49 -8.87
N PRO A 240 -0.53 -9.64 -9.49
CA PRO A 240 -0.75 -10.19 -10.83
C PRO A 240 -0.20 -9.29 -11.94
N ASP A 241 0.35 -9.91 -13.01
CA ASP A 241 0.77 -9.21 -14.23
C ASP A 241 -0.10 -9.68 -15.42
N LYS A 242 -0.09 -10.98 -15.73
CA LYS A 242 -0.78 -11.57 -16.89
C LYS A 242 -2.01 -12.37 -16.53
N SER A 243 -2.25 -12.62 -15.27
CA SER A 243 -3.39 -13.41 -14.80
C SER A 243 -4.67 -12.57 -14.74
N ASP A 244 -5.82 -13.24 -14.97
CA ASP A 244 -7.15 -12.62 -14.96
C ASP A 244 -8.11 -13.30 -13.98
N ASP A 245 -7.68 -14.39 -13.32
CA ASP A 245 -8.45 -15.12 -12.33
C ASP A 245 -7.55 -15.74 -11.25
N GLN A 246 -8.16 -16.28 -10.20
CA GLN A 246 -7.43 -16.93 -9.10
C GLN A 246 -6.50 -18.06 -9.60
N ALA A 247 -6.98 -18.92 -10.49
CA ALA A 247 -6.21 -20.08 -10.91
C ALA A 247 -5.01 -19.69 -11.79
N SER A 248 -5.16 -18.69 -12.64
CA SER A 248 -4.06 -18.12 -13.45
C SER A 248 -3.07 -17.39 -12.57
N PHE A 249 -3.54 -16.63 -11.58
CA PHE A 249 -2.68 -15.93 -10.61
C PHE A 249 -1.77 -16.90 -9.84
N PHE A 250 -2.31 -17.98 -9.27
CA PHE A 250 -1.49 -18.95 -8.55
C PHE A 250 -0.53 -19.72 -9.45
N ARG A 251 -0.86 -19.93 -10.74
CA ARG A 251 0.10 -20.47 -11.71
C ARG A 251 1.21 -19.48 -12.02
N GLU A 252 0.88 -18.19 -12.12
CA GLU A 252 1.84 -17.14 -12.42
C GLU A 252 2.90 -16.99 -11.30
N ILE A 253 2.47 -16.99 -10.05
CA ILE A 253 3.36 -16.83 -8.90
C ILE A 253 3.94 -18.15 -8.35
N GLN A 254 3.62 -19.30 -8.92
CA GLN A 254 4.05 -20.60 -8.39
C GLN A 254 5.56 -20.68 -8.21
N GLY A 255 6.33 -20.25 -9.22
CA GLY A 255 7.79 -20.27 -9.17
C GLY A 255 8.36 -19.41 -8.05
N VAL A 256 7.75 -18.25 -7.80
CA VAL A 256 8.15 -17.31 -6.74
C VAL A 256 7.89 -17.92 -5.36
N LEU A 257 6.71 -18.52 -5.16
CA LEU A 257 6.33 -19.15 -3.89
C LEU A 257 7.13 -20.43 -3.58
N ASP A 258 7.63 -21.14 -4.60
CA ASP A 258 8.39 -22.39 -4.43
C ASP A 258 9.85 -22.14 -4.02
N VAL A 259 10.45 -21.04 -4.44
CA VAL A 259 11.82 -20.65 -4.05
C VAL A 259 11.93 -20.42 -2.55
N GLU A 260 10.94 -19.81 -1.95
CA GLU A 260 10.85 -19.60 -0.49
C GLU A 260 10.80 -20.91 0.30
N ALA A 261 10.00 -21.90 -0.16
CA ALA A 261 9.91 -23.19 0.49
C ALA A 261 11.25 -23.93 0.49
N ALA A 262 12.02 -23.84 -0.61
CA ALA A 262 13.35 -24.42 -0.72
C ALA A 262 14.38 -23.74 0.19
N GLY A 263 14.30 -22.41 0.33
CA GLY A 263 15.19 -21.64 1.23
C GLY A 263 14.97 -21.96 2.70
N LYS A 264 13.71 -22.10 3.14
CA LYS A 264 13.36 -22.46 4.52
C LYS A 264 13.78 -23.89 4.88
N LEU A 265 13.67 -24.84 3.95
CA LEU A 265 14.13 -26.20 4.15
C LEU A 265 15.64 -26.30 4.35
N THR A 266 16.44 -25.54 3.61
CA THR A 266 17.90 -25.54 3.73
C THR A 266 18.38 -24.95 5.06
N THR A 267 17.75 -23.89 5.55
CA THR A 267 18.09 -23.31 6.87
C THR A 267 17.70 -24.25 8.01
N THR A 268 16.54 -24.86 7.97
CA THR A 268 16.10 -25.83 8.98
C THR A 268 17.03 -27.05 9.06
N TRP A 269 17.50 -27.58 7.93
CA TRP A 269 18.47 -28.67 7.89
C TRP A 269 19.85 -28.25 8.36
N ALA A 270 20.27 -27.01 8.11
CA ALA A 270 21.53 -26.49 8.60
C ALA A 270 21.50 -26.30 10.13
N ASP A 271 20.39 -25.86 10.69
CA ASP A 271 20.22 -25.68 12.13
C ASP A 271 20.13 -27.03 12.88
N ILE A 272 19.45 -28.02 12.32
CA ILE A 272 19.42 -29.39 12.87
C ILE A 272 20.83 -30.01 12.88
N LYS A 273 21.64 -29.75 11.87
CA LYS A 273 23.03 -30.26 11.83
C LYS A 273 23.99 -29.57 12.80
N ARG A 274 23.68 -28.36 13.27
CA ARG A 274 24.49 -27.64 14.27
C ARG A 274 24.17 -28.04 15.71
N THR A 275 23.01 -28.67 15.94
CA THR A 275 22.56 -29.08 17.27
C THR A 275 22.86 -30.56 17.60
N ASN A 276 23.47 -31.28 16.70
CA ASN A 276 24.00 -32.64 16.86
C ASN A 276 25.52 -32.66 16.66
#